data_0c12f3e3979562e206064f1d853d408e
#
_entry.id   0c12f3e3979562e206064f1d853d408e
#
_cell.length_a   1.000
_cell.length_b   1.000
_cell.length_c   1.000
_cell.angle_alpha   90.00
_cell.angle_beta   90.00
_cell.angle_gamma   90.00
#
_symmetry.space_group_name_H-M   'P 1'
#
loop_
_entity.id
_entity.type
_entity.pdbx_description
1 polymer ?
#
loop_
_entity_poly.entity_id
_entity_poly.type
_entity_poly.pdbx_seq_one_letter_code
_entity_poly.pdbx_strand_id
1 'polypeptide(L)'
;MRLAILIHPFGRFGGAERLAILHAIGLTEAGHEVTLYTDTTLMHREWLSLLGSKVPVRNLPYGLKGRDVIRDLAPFDRILIHHHIEPIMARRIVGRYADKTYWYTGEVLRAIWEDKITGQDYRQFSPTVFRTASHFYGKRSRFALLGPIYDLTVSLLRILDMGTVRRYKGIIANSEYMADLVRRVYRYPGPMSVAYPAASLPASMFKPNYGNGDYVLAVGALLPNKNHHDLLEAMSLLKEPPTLRIVGDGQERRNLKDQAQRLGVETEFDLLVTGEELCRLYEGSLFVVVPSLSEPFGMTALEAALAGKTSVVTELGGTKEFVLDQQTGLVVNPRKTKSFASAMELLLDDRDLRKSMGERARKRALESFTPESSASALSRALSYGIVP
;
A
#
# COMPACT_ATOMS: atom_id res chain seq x y z
N MET A 1 2.64 -10.62 -25.28
CA MET A 1 3.23 -11.62 -24.37
C MET A 1 2.13 -12.26 -23.54
N ARG A 2 2.31 -13.55 -23.18
CA ARG A 2 1.45 -14.22 -22.20
C ARG A 2 1.97 -13.93 -20.81
N LEU A 3 1.14 -13.29 -19.97
CA LEU A 3 1.50 -12.83 -18.64
C LEU A 3 0.64 -13.54 -17.58
N ALA A 4 1.26 -14.09 -16.56
CA ALA A 4 0.59 -14.54 -15.36
C ALA A 4 0.79 -13.51 -14.25
N ILE A 5 -0.28 -12.96 -13.69
CA ILE A 5 -0.25 -12.10 -12.50
C ILE A 5 -0.74 -12.92 -11.31
N LEU A 6 0.04 -12.99 -10.25
CA LEU A 6 -0.29 -13.76 -9.05
C LEU A 6 -0.40 -12.84 -7.86
N ILE A 7 -1.52 -12.90 -7.15
CA ILE A 7 -1.75 -12.17 -5.90
C ILE A 7 -2.59 -12.99 -4.93
N HIS A 8 -2.21 -13.02 -3.64
CA HIS A 8 -3.08 -13.48 -2.57
C HIS A 8 -3.75 -12.28 -1.89
N PRO A 9 -5.09 -12.26 -1.80
CA PRO A 9 -5.78 -11.21 -1.07
C PRO A 9 -5.51 -11.31 0.44
N PHE A 10 -5.37 -10.17 1.09
CA PHE A 10 -5.11 -10.10 2.53
C PHE A 10 -6.39 -10.09 3.40
N GLY A 11 -7.49 -10.64 2.90
CA GLY A 11 -8.72 -10.89 3.65
C GLY A 11 -9.72 -9.74 3.72
N ARG A 12 -9.33 -8.49 3.48
CA ARG A 12 -10.22 -7.34 3.24
C ARG A 12 -9.69 -6.57 2.05
N PHE A 13 -10.59 -6.10 1.22
CA PHE A 13 -10.29 -5.49 -0.05
C PHE A 13 -9.45 -4.21 0.12
N GLY A 14 -8.14 -4.32 -0.13
CA GLY A 14 -7.17 -3.24 0.01
C GLY A 14 -6.76 -2.60 -1.32
N GLY A 15 -5.93 -1.56 -1.24
CA GLY A 15 -5.37 -0.90 -2.42
C GLY A 15 -4.50 -1.82 -3.28
N ALA A 16 -3.84 -2.80 -2.68
CA ALA A 16 -2.97 -3.75 -3.39
C ALA A 16 -3.73 -4.65 -4.36
N GLU A 17 -4.88 -5.19 -3.93
CA GLU A 17 -5.74 -6.05 -4.72
C GLU A 17 -6.38 -5.28 -5.87
N ARG A 18 -6.84 -4.05 -5.58
CA ARG A 18 -7.40 -3.15 -6.61
C ARG A 18 -6.35 -2.83 -7.67
N LEU A 19 -5.14 -2.50 -7.25
CA LEU A 19 -4.05 -2.19 -8.16
C LEU A 19 -3.67 -3.39 -9.04
N ALA A 20 -3.69 -4.61 -8.50
CA ALA A 20 -3.43 -5.82 -9.30
C ALA A 20 -4.48 -6.01 -10.41
N ILE A 21 -5.75 -5.71 -10.13
CA ILE A 21 -6.83 -5.73 -11.11
C ILE A 21 -6.64 -4.64 -12.17
N LEU A 22 -6.34 -3.41 -11.76
CA LEU A 22 -6.08 -2.31 -12.69
C LEU A 22 -4.88 -2.62 -13.60
N HIS A 23 -3.81 -3.21 -13.05
CA HIS A 23 -2.67 -3.66 -13.85
C HIS A 23 -3.05 -4.79 -14.81
N ALA A 24 -3.86 -5.75 -14.38
CA ALA A 24 -4.32 -6.83 -15.26
C ALA A 24 -5.14 -6.29 -16.45
N ILE A 25 -6.04 -5.36 -16.19
CA ILE A 25 -6.85 -4.68 -17.22
C ILE A 25 -5.93 -3.87 -18.15
N GLY A 26 -5.13 -2.97 -17.61
CA GLY A 26 -4.28 -2.08 -18.41
C GLY A 26 -3.22 -2.82 -19.24
N LEU A 27 -2.66 -3.92 -18.73
CA LEU A 27 -1.76 -4.78 -19.51
C LEU A 27 -2.50 -5.51 -20.63
N THR A 28 -3.77 -5.91 -20.43
CA THR A 28 -4.58 -6.51 -21.48
C THR A 28 -4.90 -5.49 -22.58
N GLU A 29 -5.25 -4.26 -22.19
CA GLU A 29 -5.47 -3.15 -23.12
C GLU A 29 -4.19 -2.73 -23.87
N ALA A 30 -3.03 -2.92 -23.26
CA ALA A 30 -1.72 -2.77 -23.90
C ALA A 30 -1.35 -3.94 -24.86
N GLY A 31 -2.26 -4.88 -25.12
CA GLY A 31 -2.07 -5.98 -26.07
C GLY A 31 -1.36 -7.22 -25.51
N HIS A 32 -1.32 -7.39 -24.19
CA HIS A 32 -0.81 -8.62 -23.58
C HIS A 32 -1.95 -9.61 -23.33
N GLU A 33 -1.63 -10.91 -23.40
CA GLU A 33 -2.53 -11.99 -22.99
C GLU A 33 -2.33 -12.24 -21.48
N VAL A 34 -3.21 -11.68 -20.65
CA VAL A 34 -3.08 -11.69 -19.18
C VAL A 34 -3.97 -12.76 -18.57
N THR A 35 -3.45 -13.51 -17.60
CA THR A 35 -4.23 -14.38 -16.71
C THR A 35 -3.94 -13.97 -15.26
N LEU A 36 -5.00 -13.71 -14.48
CA LEU A 36 -4.91 -13.39 -13.06
C LEU A 36 -5.08 -14.67 -12.23
N TYR A 37 -4.13 -14.95 -11.37
CA TYR A 37 -4.17 -16.02 -10.37
C TYR A 37 -4.41 -15.41 -8.99
N THR A 38 -5.53 -15.74 -8.36
CA THR A 38 -5.89 -15.24 -7.03
C THR A 38 -6.75 -16.26 -6.29
N ASP A 39 -6.86 -16.12 -4.96
CA ASP A 39 -7.86 -16.90 -4.22
C ASP A 39 -9.25 -16.31 -4.49
N THR A 40 -10.00 -16.97 -5.37
CA THR A 40 -11.33 -16.54 -5.80
C THR A 40 -12.39 -16.58 -4.70
N THR A 41 -12.11 -17.28 -3.58
CA THR A 41 -13.03 -17.36 -2.44
C THR A 41 -12.92 -16.14 -1.52
N LEU A 42 -11.77 -15.46 -1.55
CA LEU A 42 -11.47 -14.28 -0.76
C LEU A 42 -11.62 -12.97 -1.54
N MET A 43 -11.59 -13.06 -2.88
CA MET A 43 -11.70 -11.88 -3.74
C MET A 43 -13.15 -11.41 -3.81
N HIS A 44 -13.36 -10.10 -3.65
CA HIS A 44 -14.70 -9.52 -3.69
C HIS A 44 -15.31 -9.62 -5.10
N ARG A 45 -16.56 -10.06 -5.21
CA ARG A 45 -17.23 -10.33 -6.52
C ARG A 45 -17.30 -9.12 -7.44
N GLU A 46 -17.54 -7.93 -6.90
CA GLU A 46 -17.61 -6.69 -7.70
C GLU A 46 -16.31 -6.41 -8.46
N TRP A 47 -15.17 -6.73 -7.86
CA TRP A 47 -13.87 -6.54 -8.50
C TRP A 47 -13.55 -7.60 -9.54
N LEU A 48 -13.96 -8.83 -9.29
CA LEU A 48 -13.89 -9.87 -10.32
C LEU A 48 -14.78 -9.51 -11.52
N SER A 49 -15.90 -8.85 -11.29
CA SER A 49 -16.77 -8.37 -12.38
C SER A 49 -16.12 -7.30 -13.25
N LEU A 50 -15.21 -6.45 -12.71
CA LEU A 50 -14.47 -5.47 -13.49
C LEU A 50 -13.52 -6.09 -14.51
N LEU A 51 -12.99 -7.27 -14.21
CA LEU A 51 -12.14 -8.01 -15.15
C LEU A 51 -12.94 -8.49 -16.37
N GLY A 52 -14.24 -8.76 -16.17
CA GLY A 52 -15.15 -9.21 -17.23
C GLY A 52 -14.65 -10.48 -17.93
N SER A 53 -14.93 -10.59 -19.22
CA SER A 53 -14.39 -11.65 -20.08
C SER A 53 -12.98 -11.36 -20.61
N LYS A 54 -12.43 -10.15 -20.35
CA LYS A 54 -11.15 -9.71 -20.90
C LYS A 54 -9.96 -10.38 -20.24
N VAL A 55 -10.04 -10.65 -18.92
CA VAL A 55 -8.95 -11.23 -18.14
C VAL A 55 -9.41 -12.53 -17.50
N PRO A 56 -8.94 -13.69 -17.97
CA PRO A 56 -9.19 -14.97 -17.32
C PRO A 56 -8.68 -14.99 -15.88
N VAL A 57 -9.52 -15.50 -14.96
CA VAL A 57 -9.17 -15.64 -13.54
C VAL A 57 -9.03 -17.12 -13.21
N ARG A 58 -7.94 -17.49 -12.55
CA ARG A 58 -7.67 -18.84 -12.06
C ARG A 58 -7.45 -18.83 -10.55
N ASN A 59 -7.84 -19.92 -9.91
CA ASN A 59 -7.69 -20.06 -8.47
C ASN A 59 -6.21 -20.25 -8.08
N LEU A 60 -5.75 -19.48 -7.08
CA LEU A 60 -4.43 -19.58 -6.46
C LEU A 60 -4.59 -20.08 -5.01
N PRO A 61 -4.60 -21.39 -4.75
CA PRO A 61 -4.83 -21.90 -3.42
C PRO A 61 -3.64 -21.68 -2.49
N TYR A 62 -3.90 -21.49 -1.20
CA TYR A 62 -2.86 -21.44 -0.19
C TYR A 62 -2.20 -22.80 0.08
N GLY A 63 -0.92 -22.77 0.47
CA GLY A 63 -0.18 -23.94 0.96
C GLY A 63 0.24 -24.95 -0.10
N LEU A 64 0.32 -26.23 0.30
CA LEU A 64 0.89 -27.30 -0.52
C LEU A 64 0.04 -27.70 -1.73
N LYS A 65 -1.23 -27.28 -1.79
CA LYS A 65 -2.16 -27.56 -2.89
C LYS A 65 -1.80 -26.88 -4.22
N GLY A 66 -0.82 -25.96 -4.20
CA GLY A 66 -0.42 -25.17 -5.37
C GLY A 66 0.53 -25.85 -6.37
N ARG A 67 0.77 -27.17 -6.29
CA ARG A 67 1.69 -27.84 -7.23
C ARG A 67 1.22 -27.77 -8.69
N ASP A 68 -0.07 -27.83 -8.91
CA ASP A 68 -0.66 -27.79 -10.26
C ASP A 68 -0.54 -26.35 -10.84
N VAL A 69 -0.74 -25.33 -10.01
CA VAL A 69 -0.51 -23.93 -10.42
C VAL A 69 0.92 -23.72 -10.95
N ILE A 70 1.93 -24.31 -10.29
CA ILE A 70 3.31 -24.19 -10.75
C ILE A 70 3.49 -24.77 -12.15
N ARG A 71 2.83 -25.90 -12.49
CA ARG A 71 2.88 -26.45 -13.85
C ARG A 71 2.17 -25.55 -14.85
N ASP A 72 1.03 -24.99 -14.45
CA ASP A 72 0.23 -24.08 -15.28
C ASP A 72 0.99 -22.81 -15.68
N LEU A 73 2.01 -22.41 -14.90
CA LEU A 73 2.85 -21.25 -15.21
C LEU A 73 3.89 -21.49 -16.32
N ALA A 74 4.10 -22.74 -16.73
CA ALA A 74 5.11 -23.07 -17.75
C ALA A 74 4.93 -22.31 -19.08
N PRO A 75 3.71 -22.19 -19.67
CA PRO A 75 3.50 -21.55 -20.96
C PRO A 75 3.59 -20.02 -20.97
N PHE A 76 3.63 -19.36 -19.82
CA PHE A 76 3.70 -17.91 -19.77
C PHE A 76 5.12 -17.39 -20.07
N ASP A 77 5.17 -16.26 -20.79
CA ASP A 77 6.44 -15.59 -21.14
C ASP A 77 7.02 -14.86 -19.93
N ARG A 78 6.13 -14.32 -19.06
CA ARG A 78 6.47 -13.64 -17.81
C ARG A 78 5.49 -14.02 -16.69
N ILE A 79 6.01 -14.06 -15.49
CA ILE A 79 5.25 -14.29 -14.26
C ILE A 79 5.46 -13.07 -13.36
N LEU A 80 4.40 -12.38 -13.00
CA LEU A 80 4.43 -11.23 -12.12
C LEU A 80 3.80 -11.61 -10.78
N ILE A 81 4.61 -11.69 -9.74
CA ILE A 81 4.12 -11.74 -8.37
C ILE A 81 3.78 -10.32 -7.96
N HIS A 82 2.49 -10.06 -7.72
CA HIS A 82 1.99 -8.74 -7.39
C HIS A 82 1.82 -8.61 -5.88
N HIS A 83 2.57 -7.69 -5.27
CA HIS A 83 2.73 -7.56 -3.81
C HIS A 83 3.23 -8.87 -3.18
N HIS A 84 2.36 -9.62 -2.53
CA HIS A 84 2.74 -10.86 -1.86
C HIS A 84 1.83 -12.02 -2.27
N ILE A 85 2.43 -13.18 -2.37
CA ILE A 85 1.74 -14.48 -2.35
C ILE A 85 2.32 -15.30 -1.19
N GLU A 86 1.74 -16.43 -0.90
CA GLU A 86 2.24 -17.33 0.14
C GLU A 86 3.74 -17.63 -0.11
N PRO A 87 4.62 -17.41 0.90
CA PRO A 87 6.08 -17.43 0.71
C PRO A 87 6.65 -18.76 0.19
N ILE A 88 6.06 -19.90 0.59
CA ILE A 88 6.49 -21.20 0.08
C ILE A 88 6.17 -21.31 -1.43
N MET A 89 5.01 -20.80 -1.83
CA MET A 89 4.62 -20.75 -3.23
C MET A 89 5.57 -19.85 -4.03
N ALA A 90 5.83 -18.63 -3.54
CA ALA A 90 6.79 -17.71 -4.17
C ALA A 90 8.16 -18.38 -4.36
N ARG A 91 8.68 -19.02 -3.30
CA ARG A 91 9.96 -19.73 -3.34
C ARG A 91 9.99 -20.87 -4.37
N ARG A 92 8.89 -21.62 -4.52
CA ARG A 92 8.78 -22.69 -5.52
C ARG A 92 8.73 -22.14 -6.94
N ILE A 93 7.98 -21.05 -7.15
CA ILE A 93 7.88 -20.40 -8.46
C ILE A 93 9.25 -19.88 -8.89
N VAL A 94 9.95 -19.10 -8.06
CA VAL A 94 11.31 -18.62 -8.40
C VAL A 94 12.32 -19.77 -8.45
N GLY A 95 12.08 -20.88 -7.74
CA GLY A 95 12.89 -22.10 -7.83
C GLY A 95 12.88 -22.71 -9.21
N ARG A 96 11.75 -22.62 -9.92
CA ARG A 96 11.54 -23.22 -11.24
C ARG A 96 11.62 -22.24 -12.40
N TYR A 97 11.24 -20.98 -12.19
CA TYR A 97 11.05 -19.97 -13.24
C TYR A 97 11.71 -18.64 -12.88
N ALA A 98 12.89 -18.66 -12.26
CA ALA A 98 13.63 -17.46 -11.89
C ALA A 98 13.88 -16.52 -13.09
N ASP A 99 14.16 -17.10 -14.26
CA ASP A 99 14.49 -16.40 -15.50
C ASP A 99 13.35 -15.57 -16.12
N LYS A 100 12.09 -15.80 -15.65
CA LYS A 100 10.90 -15.09 -16.15
C LYS A 100 9.99 -14.57 -15.05
N THR A 101 10.38 -14.68 -13.76
CA THR A 101 9.56 -14.22 -12.62
C THR A 101 10.01 -12.86 -12.14
N TYR A 102 9.07 -11.93 -12.10
CA TYR A 102 9.23 -10.56 -11.62
C TYR A 102 8.41 -10.35 -10.36
N TRP A 103 8.82 -9.40 -9.54
CA TRP A 103 8.06 -8.98 -8.37
C TRP A 103 7.66 -7.51 -8.51
N TYR A 104 6.35 -7.22 -8.52
CA TYR A 104 5.82 -5.88 -8.30
C TYR A 104 5.57 -5.68 -6.81
N THR A 105 6.34 -4.79 -6.20
CA THR A 105 6.27 -4.59 -4.75
C THR A 105 5.81 -3.19 -4.38
N GLY A 106 4.75 -3.14 -3.58
CA GLY A 106 4.31 -1.95 -2.84
C GLY A 106 4.63 -2.04 -1.36
N GLU A 107 5.19 -3.16 -0.90
CA GLU A 107 5.56 -3.33 0.51
C GLU A 107 6.51 -4.53 0.68
N VAL A 108 7.47 -4.43 1.58
CA VAL A 108 8.24 -5.57 2.06
C VAL A 108 7.45 -6.32 3.14
N LEU A 109 7.81 -7.55 3.47
CA LEU A 109 7.12 -8.33 4.48
C LEU A 109 7.34 -7.74 5.89
N ARG A 110 6.59 -6.67 6.23
CA ARG A 110 6.73 -5.91 7.49
C ARG A 110 6.74 -6.78 8.73
N ALA A 111 5.93 -7.84 8.72
CA ALA A 111 5.85 -8.76 9.85
C ALA A 111 7.22 -9.27 10.35
N ILE A 112 8.23 -9.30 9.49
CA ILE A 112 9.58 -9.74 9.85
C ILE A 112 10.66 -8.68 9.65
N TRP A 113 10.36 -7.55 8.96
CA TRP A 113 11.33 -6.53 8.60
C TRP A 113 11.07 -5.14 9.21
N GLU A 114 10.02 -4.97 10.05
CA GLU A 114 9.60 -3.65 10.55
C GLU A 114 10.72 -2.91 11.29
N ASP A 115 11.53 -3.60 12.09
CA ASP A 115 12.68 -3.02 12.79
C ASP A 115 13.74 -2.44 11.83
N LYS A 116 13.83 -2.99 10.61
CA LYS A 116 14.74 -2.50 9.56
C LYS A 116 14.13 -1.37 8.74
N ILE A 117 12.81 -1.20 8.79
CA ILE A 117 12.05 -0.20 8.02
C ILE A 117 11.89 1.08 8.83
N THR A 118 11.29 0.97 10.02
CA THR A 118 10.91 2.12 10.86
C THR A 118 11.75 2.23 12.14
N GLY A 119 12.49 1.19 12.49
CA GLY A 119 13.15 1.06 13.79
C GLY A 119 12.20 0.68 14.93
N GLN A 120 10.92 0.43 14.64
CA GLN A 120 9.95 -0.06 15.61
C GLN A 120 10.17 -1.56 15.87
N ASP A 121 9.89 -2.00 17.10
CA ASP A 121 9.97 -3.42 17.46
C ASP A 121 8.92 -4.22 16.65
N TYR A 122 9.37 -5.14 15.81
CA TYR A 122 8.51 -6.03 15.02
C TYR A 122 7.58 -6.89 15.90
N ARG A 123 7.87 -7.06 17.19
CA ARG A 123 7.01 -7.77 18.15
C ARG A 123 5.65 -7.08 18.34
N GLN A 124 5.55 -5.78 18.07
CA GLN A 124 4.27 -5.06 18.03
C GLN A 124 3.35 -5.58 16.95
N PHE A 125 3.90 -6.23 15.91
CA PHE A 125 3.18 -6.89 14.82
C PHE A 125 3.01 -8.40 15.04
N SER A 126 3.25 -8.88 16.25
CA SER A 126 3.22 -10.28 16.66
C SER A 126 2.00 -11.08 16.13
N PRO A 127 0.75 -10.57 16.13
CA PRO A 127 -0.38 -11.30 15.54
C PRO A 127 -0.22 -11.59 14.05
N THR A 128 0.40 -10.67 13.30
CA THR A 128 0.66 -10.84 11.86
C THR A 128 1.82 -11.81 11.63
N VAL A 129 2.90 -11.69 12.41
CA VAL A 129 4.02 -12.64 12.38
C VAL A 129 3.54 -14.05 12.75
N PHE A 130 2.70 -14.15 13.76
CA PHE A 130 2.13 -15.43 14.18
C PHE A 130 1.28 -16.07 13.08
N ARG A 131 0.45 -15.28 12.39
CA ARG A 131 -0.34 -15.76 11.25
C ARG A 131 0.55 -16.17 10.08
N THR A 132 1.58 -15.39 9.77
CA THR A 132 2.58 -15.72 8.74
C THR A 132 3.37 -16.97 9.14
N ALA A 133 3.86 -17.05 10.37
CA ALA A 133 4.56 -18.21 10.88
C ALA A 133 3.66 -19.46 10.93
N SER A 134 2.38 -19.32 11.27
CA SER A 134 1.43 -20.45 11.28
C SER A 134 1.16 -21.04 9.89
N HIS A 135 1.26 -20.23 8.83
CA HIS A 135 1.23 -20.71 7.45
C HIS A 135 2.50 -21.50 7.08
N PHE A 136 3.66 -21.13 7.63
CA PHE A 136 4.92 -21.86 7.39
C PHE A 136 5.06 -23.15 8.21
N TYR A 137 4.60 -23.16 9.47
CA TYR A 137 4.89 -24.22 10.43
C TYR A 137 3.63 -24.99 10.91
N GLY A 138 2.43 -24.63 10.44
CA GLY A 138 1.16 -25.22 10.87
C GLY A 138 0.75 -24.86 12.31
N LYS A 139 -0.35 -25.44 12.81
CA LYS A 139 -0.95 -25.12 14.13
C LYS A 139 -0.04 -25.38 15.36
N ARG A 140 1.14 -25.95 15.20
CA ARG A 140 2.11 -26.18 16.28
C ARG A 140 2.88 -24.93 16.74
N SER A 141 2.69 -23.78 16.08
CA SER A 141 3.43 -22.53 16.33
C SER A 141 3.05 -21.77 17.62
N ARG A 142 2.15 -22.30 18.47
CA ARG A 142 1.83 -21.71 19.77
C ARG A 142 3.08 -21.53 20.70
N PHE A 143 4.16 -22.26 20.43
CA PHE A 143 5.41 -22.19 21.18
C PHE A 143 6.37 -21.10 20.68
N ALA A 144 6.13 -20.44 19.56
CA ALA A 144 7.00 -19.39 19.00
C ALA A 144 6.94 -18.05 19.77
N LEU A 145 6.17 -17.97 20.85
CA LEU A 145 6.00 -16.76 21.68
C LEU A 145 7.05 -16.64 22.80
N LEU A 146 7.98 -17.59 22.92
CA LEU A 146 9.02 -17.57 23.94
C LEU A 146 10.28 -16.89 23.38
N GLY A 147 10.41 -15.57 23.62
CA GLY A 147 11.58 -14.71 23.39
C GLY A 147 12.63 -15.20 22.38
N PRO A 148 13.68 -15.91 22.80
CA PRO A 148 14.77 -16.36 21.91
C PRO A 148 14.34 -17.26 20.75
N ILE A 149 13.31 -18.11 20.95
CA ILE A 149 12.76 -18.98 19.89
C ILE A 149 12.04 -18.16 18.83
N TYR A 150 11.35 -17.10 19.26
CA TYR A 150 10.68 -16.17 18.35
C TYR A 150 11.71 -15.43 17.48
N ASP A 151 12.77 -14.89 18.08
CA ASP A 151 13.83 -14.17 17.36
C ASP A 151 14.58 -15.08 16.38
N LEU A 152 14.85 -16.33 16.77
CA LEU A 152 15.40 -17.34 15.86
C LEU A 152 14.47 -17.63 14.68
N THR A 153 13.16 -17.77 14.95
CA THR A 153 12.15 -18.00 13.91
C THR A 153 12.11 -16.85 12.92
N VAL A 154 12.09 -15.60 13.40
CA VAL A 154 12.12 -14.41 12.53
C VAL A 154 13.41 -14.38 11.72
N SER A 155 14.55 -14.71 12.31
CA SER A 155 15.84 -14.77 11.60
C SER A 155 15.82 -15.80 10.47
N LEU A 156 15.29 -16.97 10.71
CA LEU A 156 15.12 -18.01 9.67
C LEU A 156 14.17 -17.57 8.56
N LEU A 157 13.04 -16.93 8.92
CA LEU A 157 12.10 -16.39 7.95
C LEU A 157 12.74 -15.30 7.09
N ARG A 158 13.57 -14.42 7.67
CA ARG A 158 14.34 -13.40 6.94
C ARG A 158 15.30 -14.02 5.92
N ILE A 159 16.01 -15.09 6.30
CA ILE A 159 16.92 -15.81 5.40
C ILE A 159 16.15 -16.42 4.23
N LEU A 160 15.01 -17.06 4.49
CA LEU A 160 14.17 -17.67 3.47
C LEU A 160 13.57 -16.62 2.52
N ASP A 161 13.07 -15.53 3.07
CA ASP A 161 12.46 -14.41 2.34
C ASP A 161 13.53 -13.73 1.46
N MET A 162 14.68 -13.38 2.03
CA MET A 162 15.82 -12.82 1.30
C MET A 162 16.30 -13.74 0.17
N GLY A 163 16.41 -15.06 0.45
CA GLY A 163 16.81 -16.04 -0.55
C GLY A 163 15.78 -16.21 -1.67
N THR A 164 14.51 -15.92 -1.42
CA THR A 164 13.44 -15.90 -2.43
C THR A 164 13.53 -14.63 -3.27
N VAL A 165 13.58 -13.47 -2.61
CA VAL A 165 13.59 -12.15 -3.28
C VAL A 165 14.80 -12.01 -4.22
N ARG A 166 15.97 -12.46 -3.81
CA ARG A 166 17.19 -12.41 -4.63
C ARG A 166 17.16 -13.26 -5.92
N ARG A 167 16.16 -14.12 -6.06
CA ARG A 167 16.02 -14.99 -7.25
C ARG A 167 15.05 -14.43 -8.30
N TYR A 168 14.35 -13.33 -8.02
CA TYR A 168 13.53 -12.69 -9.04
C TYR A 168 14.42 -12.19 -10.18
N LYS A 169 13.94 -12.34 -11.42
CA LYS A 169 14.61 -11.80 -12.61
C LYS A 169 14.73 -10.29 -12.55
N GLY A 170 13.72 -9.64 -12.00
CA GLY A 170 13.69 -8.20 -11.79
C GLY A 170 12.61 -7.82 -10.76
N ILE A 171 12.77 -6.65 -10.18
CA ILE A 171 11.81 -6.09 -9.23
C ILE A 171 11.29 -4.77 -9.75
N ILE A 172 9.98 -4.59 -9.73
CA ILE A 172 9.29 -3.36 -10.11
C ILE A 172 8.69 -2.79 -8.83
N ALA A 173 9.25 -1.70 -8.35
CA ALA A 173 8.80 -1.04 -7.13
C ALA A 173 7.68 -0.03 -7.44
N ASN A 174 6.80 0.21 -6.48
CA ASN A 174 5.73 1.21 -6.61
C ASN A 174 6.21 2.64 -6.36
N SER A 175 7.46 2.84 -5.96
CA SER A 175 8.10 4.14 -5.69
C SER A 175 9.61 3.98 -5.64
N GLU A 176 10.36 5.07 -5.79
CA GLU A 176 11.82 5.09 -5.58
C GLU A 176 12.16 4.74 -4.13
N TYR A 177 11.37 5.24 -3.17
CA TYR A 177 11.50 4.85 -1.78
C TYR A 177 11.44 3.33 -1.58
N MET A 178 10.48 2.66 -2.23
CA MET A 178 10.38 1.21 -2.15
C MET A 178 11.53 0.50 -2.86
N ALA A 179 12.02 1.03 -3.98
CA ALA A 179 13.20 0.49 -4.65
C ALA A 179 14.42 0.54 -3.71
N ASP A 180 14.66 1.68 -3.06
CA ASP A 180 15.76 1.83 -2.11
C ASP A 180 15.57 0.95 -0.87
N LEU A 181 14.34 0.82 -0.37
CA LEU A 181 14.03 -0.05 0.75
C LEU A 181 14.34 -1.52 0.42
N VAL A 182 13.94 -1.99 -0.77
CA VAL A 182 14.24 -3.35 -1.24
C VAL A 182 15.74 -3.57 -1.37
N ARG A 183 16.49 -2.62 -1.95
CA ARG A 183 17.95 -2.71 -2.02
C ARG A 183 18.57 -2.83 -0.63
N ARG A 184 18.13 -2.01 0.30
CA ARG A 184 18.66 -1.96 1.68
C ARG A 184 18.32 -3.22 2.48
N VAL A 185 17.06 -3.67 2.45
CA VAL A 185 16.56 -4.80 3.26
C VAL A 185 17.03 -6.13 2.69
N TYR A 186 16.86 -6.35 1.39
CA TYR A 186 17.15 -7.64 0.74
C TYR A 186 18.55 -7.71 0.13
N ARG A 187 19.28 -6.58 0.06
CA ARG A 187 20.55 -6.48 -0.69
C ARG A 187 20.38 -7.09 -2.08
N TYR A 188 19.27 -6.71 -2.75
CA TYR A 188 18.91 -7.27 -4.05
C TYR A 188 19.92 -6.84 -5.11
N PRO A 189 20.59 -7.79 -5.80
CA PRO A 189 21.65 -7.46 -6.77
C PRO A 189 21.13 -7.27 -8.20
N GLY A 190 19.87 -7.63 -8.45
CA GLY A 190 19.29 -7.63 -9.79
C GLY A 190 18.74 -6.28 -10.23
N PRO A 191 18.23 -6.21 -11.45
CA PRO A 191 17.71 -4.98 -12.03
C PRO A 191 16.38 -4.59 -11.36
N MET A 192 16.20 -3.26 -11.15
CA MET A 192 15.00 -2.67 -10.56
C MET A 192 14.50 -1.51 -11.40
N SER A 193 13.18 -1.37 -11.47
CA SER A 193 12.51 -0.21 -12.06
C SER A 193 11.37 0.26 -11.16
N VAL A 194 10.87 1.46 -11.43
CA VAL A 194 9.70 2.00 -10.73
C VAL A 194 8.52 2.07 -11.69
N ALA A 195 7.36 1.61 -11.22
CA ALA A 195 6.08 1.82 -11.84
C ALA A 195 5.11 2.34 -10.76
N TYR A 196 4.89 3.64 -10.76
CA TYR A 196 4.01 4.29 -9.80
C TYR A 196 2.58 3.73 -9.91
N PRO A 197 1.88 3.52 -8.79
CA PRO A 197 0.50 3.08 -8.81
C PRO A 197 -0.44 4.20 -9.24
N ALA A 198 -1.59 3.83 -9.76
CA ALA A 198 -2.74 4.71 -9.88
C ALA A 198 -3.56 4.72 -8.58
N ALA A 199 -4.47 5.68 -8.44
CA ALA A 199 -5.47 5.65 -7.39
C ALA A 199 -6.32 4.37 -7.48
N SER A 200 -6.75 3.86 -6.34
CA SER A 200 -7.58 2.65 -6.28
C SER A 200 -9.02 2.89 -6.74
N LEU A 201 -9.49 4.13 -6.67
CA LEU A 201 -10.82 4.54 -7.13
C LEU A 201 -10.69 5.36 -8.42
N PRO A 202 -11.58 5.17 -9.40
CA PRO A 202 -11.57 5.94 -10.64
C PRO A 202 -11.75 7.43 -10.39
N ALA A 203 -11.04 8.27 -11.13
CA ALA A 203 -11.16 9.73 -11.02
C ALA A 203 -12.58 10.26 -11.28
N SER A 204 -13.37 9.52 -12.07
CA SER A 204 -14.79 9.85 -12.38
C SER A 204 -15.73 9.72 -11.19
N MET A 205 -15.34 8.98 -10.13
CA MET A 205 -16.14 8.86 -8.92
C MET A 205 -16.02 10.09 -8.00
N PHE A 206 -14.98 10.92 -8.19
CA PHE A 206 -14.74 12.08 -7.35
C PHE A 206 -15.35 13.36 -7.94
N LYS A 207 -16.06 14.10 -7.08
CA LYS A 207 -16.51 15.46 -7.35
C LYS A 207 -15.55 16.43 -6.64
N PRO A 208 -14.62 17.09 -7.34
CA PRO A 208 -13.59 17.89 -6.68
C PRO A 208 -14.21 19.07 -5.93
N ASN A 209 -13.83 19.22 -4.67
CA ASN A 209 -14.26 20.28 -3.77
C ASN A 209 -13.06 21.01 -3.18
N TYR A 210 -12.54 21.97 -3.91
CA TYR A 210 -11.29 22.65 -3.61
C TYR A 210 -11.40 23.59 -2.40
N GLY A 211 -10.54 23.35 -1.39
CA GLY A 211 -10.37 24.23 -0.22
C GLY A 211 -11.59 24.31 0.73
N ASN A 212 -12.70 23.63 0.45
CA ASN A 212 -13.87 23.57 1.33
C ASN A 212 -13.94 22.22 2.04
N GLY A 213 -14.64 22.20 3.17
CA GLY A 213 -14.86 21.01 3.99
C GLY A 213 -15.08 21.37 5.44
N ASP A 214 -15.38 20.37 6.27
CA ASP A 214 -15.79 20.58 7.64
C ASP A 214 -14.89 19.84 8.66
N TYR A 215 -14.02 18.94 8.20
CA TYR A 215 -13.18 18.10 9.05
C TYR A 215 -11.81 17.79 8.42
N VAL A 216 -10.87 17.40 9.26
CA VAL A 216 -9.61 16.80 8.82
C VAL A 216 -9.81 15.29 8.65
N LEU A 217 -9.29 14.72 7.56
CA LEU A 217 -9.47 13.31 7.24
C LEU A 217 -8.14 12.54 7.30
N ALA A 218 -8.16 11.36 7.93
CA ALA A 218 -7.10 10.36 7.85
C ALA A 218 -7.68 9.02 7.42
N VAL A 219 -7.11 8.38 6.38
CA VAL A 219 -7.60 7.10 5.84
C VAL A 219 -6.49 6.07 5.90
N GLY A 220 -6.77 4.91 6.49
CA GLY A 220 -5.82 3.81 6.54
C GLY A 220 -6.09 2.80 7.65
N ALA A 221 -5.39 1.67 7.60
CA ALA A 221 -5.46 0.67 8.66
C ALA A 221 -4.98 1.25 10.00
N LEU A 222 -5.67 0.93 11.10
CA LEU A 222 -5.30 1.40 12.44
C LEU A 222 -4.19 0.50 13.02
N LEU A 223 -2.98 0.69 12.49
CA LEU A 223 -1.76 -0.03 12.84
C LEU A 223 -0.69 0.94 13.37
N PRO A 224 0.27 0.48 14.20
CA PRO A 224 1.29 1.35 14.78
C PRO A 224 2.09 2.17 13.76
N ASN A 225 2.45 1.58 12.62
CA ASN A 225 3.22 2.24 11.58
C ASN A 225 2.43 3.34 10.82
N LYS A 226 1.09 3.37 10.97
CA LYS A 226 0.25 4.45 10.40
C LYS A 226 0.21 5.69 11.27
N ASN A 227 0.70 5.58 12.51
CA ASN A 227 1.05 6.71 13.38
C ASN A 227 -0.10 7.69 13.68
N HIS A 228 -1.33 7.18 13.78
CA HIS A 228 -2.48 8.01 14.14
C HIS A 228 -2.39 8.60 15.57
N HIS A 229 -1.54 8.02 16.43
CA HIS A 229 -1.28 8.52 17.78
C HIS A 229 -0.66 9.93 17.75
N ASP A 230 0.39 10.14 16.95
CA ASP A 230 1.03 11.46 16.80
C ASP A 230 0.10 12.46 16.10
N LEU A 231 -0.79 11.99 15.22
CA LEU A 231 -1.82 12.86 14.62
C LEU A 231 -2.79 13.38 15.68
N LEU A 232 -3.28 12.52 16.60
CA LEU A 232 -4.14 12.95 17.70
C LEU A 232 -3.43 13.97 18.62
N GLU A 233 -2.16 13.74 18.93
CA GLU A 233 -1.36 14.71 19.68
C GLU A 233 -1.20 16.03 18.91
N ALA A 234 -0.97 15.99 17.60
CA ALA A 234 -0.86 17.19 16.79
C ALA A 234 -2.19 17.96 16.73
N MET A 235 -3.33 17.26 16.61
CA MET A 235 -4.66 17.87 16.65
C MET A 235 -4.91 18.60 17.98
N SER A 236 -4.48 18.03 19.11
CA SER A 236 -4.66 18.65 20.43
C SER A 236 -3.82 19.94 20.62
N LEU A 237 -2.84 20.21 19.75
CA LEU A 237 -2.03 21.42 19.79
C LEU A 237 -2.60 22.56 18.94
N LEU A 238 -3.64 22.32 18.15
CA LEU A 238 -4.30 23.34 17.33
C LEU A 238 -5.09 24.31 18.21
N LYS A 239 -5.19 25.57 17.81
CA LYS A 239 -5.97 26.59 18.53
C LYS A 239 -7.46 26.29 18.51
N GLU A 240 -7.97 25.97 17.32
CA GLU A 240 -9.37 25.64 17.07
C GLU A 240 -9.41 24.34 16.23
N PRO A 241 -9.27 23.17 16.89
CA PRO A 241 -9.21 21.90 16.15
C PRO A 241 -10.57 21.58 15.55
N PRO A 242 -10.66 21.37 14.23
CA PRO A 242 -11.87 20.80 13.63
C PRO A 242 -12.00 19.33 14.01
N THR A 243 -13.18 18.74 13.78
CA THR A 243 -13.37 17.29 13.93
C THR A 243 -12.33 16.53 13.11
N LEU A 244 -11.70 15.52 13.72
CA LEU A 244 -10.85 14.55 13.02
C LEU A 244 -11.68 13.33 12.63
N ARG A 245 -11.77 13.02 11.35
CA ARG A 245 -12.37 11.76 10.88
C ARG A 245 -11.28 10.75 10.52
N ILE A 246 -11.35 9.58 11.12
CA ILE A 246 -10.42 8.48 10.86
C ILE A 246 -11.18 7.33 10.23
N VAL A 247 -10.86 7.02 8.97
CA VAL A 247 -11.46 5.93 8.21
C VAL A 247 -10.54 4.73 8.20
N GLY A 248 -11.02 3.63 8.79
CA GLY A 248 -10.29 2.37 8.81
C GLY A 248 -10.52 1.55 10.07
N ASP A 249 -9.90 0.37 10.10
CA ASP A 249 -9.97 -0.55 11.24
C ASP A 249 -8.59 -1.16 11.51
N GLY A 250 -8.37 -1.62 12.73
CA GLY A 250 -7.12 -2.25 13.14
C GLY A 250 -6.97 -2.38 14.64
N GLN A 251 -5.85 -2.97 15.05
CA GLN A 251 -5.58 -3.28 16.47
C GLN A 251 -5.49 -2.04 17.36
N GLU A 252 -5.12 -0.87 16.81
CA GLU A 252 -4.96 0.38 17.58
C GLU A 252 -6.28 1.12 17.84
N ARG A 253 -7.40 0.66 17.29
CA ARG A 253 -8.69 1.38 17.36
C ARG A 253 -9.09 1.77 18.77
N ARG A 254 -8.98 0.85 19.74
CA ARG A 254 -9.35 1.11 21.14
C ARG A 254 -8.41 2.15 21.74
N ASN A 255 -7.12 1.97 21.59
CA ASN A 255 -6.09 2.88 22.11
C ASN A 255 -6.26 4.30 21.56
N LEU A 256 -6.56 4.43 20.26
CA LEU A 256 -6.80 5.72 19.62
C LEU A 256 -8.04 6.42 20.12
N LYS A 257 -9.15 5.68 20.36
CA LYS A 257 -10.35 6.25 20.97
C LYS A 257 -10.08 6.77 22.39
N ASP A 258 -9.40 5.96 23.20
CA ASP A 258 -9.05 6.32 24.59
C ASP A 258 -8.09 7.54 24.60
N GLN A 259 -7.19 7.65 23.63
CA GLN A 259 -6.29 8.81 23.49
C GLN A 259 -7.03 10.07 23.05
N ALA A 260 -7.89 9.97 22.03
CA ALA A 260 -8.70 11.10 21.56
C ALA A 260 -9.52 11.71 22.71
N GLN A 261 -10.18 10.86 23.51
CA GLN A 261 -10.93 11.30 24.68
C GLN A 261 -10.05 12.00 25.73
N ARG A 262 -8.88 11.45 26.03
CA ARG A 262 -7.95 12.05 27.01
C ARG A 262 -7.40 13.41 26.55
N LEU A 263 -7.17 13.55 25.24
CA LEU A 263 -6.66 14.79 24.65
C LEU A 263 -7.75 15.82 24.37
N GLY A 264 -9.03 15.47 24.52
CA GLY A 264 -10.15 16.33 24.18
C GLY A 264 -10.29 16.62 22.70
N VAL A 265 -9.79 15.73 21.83
CA VAL A 265 -9.85 15.86 20.37
C VAL A 265 -11.15 15.23 19.88
N GLU A 266 -12.04 16.04 19.30
CA GLU A 266 -13.25 15.52 18.67
C GLU A 266 -12.89 14.62 17.49
N THR A 267 -13.24 13.32 17.60
CA THR A 267 -12.80 12.32 16.64
C THR A 267 -13.93 11.36 16.27
N GLU A 268 -14.20 11.23 14.98
CA GLU A 268 -15.11 10.23 14.41
C GLU A 268 -14.31 9.07 13.81
N PHE A 269 -14.77 7.84 14.04
CA PHE A 269 -14.14 6.63 13.51
C PHE A 269 -15.11 5.91 12.58
N ASP A 270 -14.84 6.02 11.28
CA ASP A 270 -15.61 5.37 10.22
C ASP A 270 -15.02 4.01 9.89
N LEU A 271 -15.86 2.98 9.93
CA LEU A 271 -15.46 1.61 9.66
C LEU A 271 -15.86 1.18 8.24
N LEU A 272 -14.96 0.47 7.57
CA LEU A 272 -15.28 -0.29 6.34
C LEU A 272 -15.98 0.54 5.25
N VAL A 273 -15.66 1.81 5.19
CA VAL A 273 -16.15 2.71 4.14
C VAL A 273 -15.50 2.36 2.80
N THR A 274 -16.29 2.26 1.75
CA THR A 274 -15.81 1.90 0.41
C THR A 274 -16.54 2.68 -0.68
N GLY A 275 -15.95 2.68 -1.89
CA GLY A 275 -16.59 3.20 -3.07
C GLY A 275 -17.01 4.67 -2.96
N GLU A 276 -18.26 4.98 -3.30
CA GLU A 276 -18.78 6.35 -3.32
C GLU A 276 -18.80 7.03 -1.95
N GLU A 277 -19.00 6.26 -0.89
CA GLU A 277 -18.99 6.81 0.46
C GLU A 277 -17.59 7.31 0.83
N LEU A 278 -16.54 6.56 0.47
CA LEU A 278 -15.16 7.00 0.66
C LEU A 278 -14.85 8.26 -0.16
N CYS A 279 -15.34 8.33 -1.41
CA CYS A 279 -15.20 9.55 -2.22
C CYS A 279 -15.85 10.76 -1.54
N ARG A 280 -17.07 10.62 -1.01
CA ARG A 280 -17.76 11.69 -0.27
C ARG A 280 -16.97 12.15 0.98
N LEU A 281 -16.32 11.23 1.67
CA LEU A 281 -15.48 11.59 2.81
C LEU A 281 -14.23 12.38 2.39
N TYR A 282 -13.59 12.04 1.30
CA TYR A 282 -12.54 12.87 0.75
C TYR A 282 -13.07 14.25 0.34
N GLU A 283 -14.18 14.31 -0.37
CA GLU A 283 -14.79 15.55 -0.88
C GLU A 283 -15.22 16.51 0.24
N GLY A 284 -15.71 15.97 1.37
CA GLY A 284 -16.13 16.75 2.55
C GLY A 284 -14.99 17.18 3.46
N SER A 285 -13.77 16.69 3.27
CA SER A 285 -12.65 17.07 4.13
C SER A 285 -12.09 18.46 3.79
N LEU A 286 -11.50 19.14 4.76
CA LEU A 286 -10.69 20.36 4.56
C LEU A 286 -9.40 19.98 3.83
N PHE A 287 -8.69 19.02 4.35
CA PHE A 287 -7.49 18.40 3.80
C PHE A 287 -7.31 17.00 4.39
N VAL A 288 -6.35 16.25 3.85
CA VAL A 288 -6.06 14.88 4.29
C VAL A 288 -4.72 14.83 5.00
N VAL A 289 -4.60 14.05 6.08
CA VAL A 289 -3.32 13.80 6.76
C VAL A 289 -2.94 12.35 6.62
N VAL A 290 -1.70 12.09 6.17
CA VAL A 290 -1.09 10.76 6.05
C VAL A 290 0.11 10.71 7.01
N PRO A 291 -0.11 10.38 8.30
CA PRO A 291 0.91 10.50 9.33
C PRO A 291 1.90 9.33 9.38
N SER A 292 1.83 8.41 8.42
CA SER A 292 2.57 7.14 8.42
C SER A 292 4.09 7.31 8.59
N LEU A 293 4.71 6.50 9.45
CA LEU A 293 6.16 6.46 9.65
C LEU A 293 6.93 5.91 8.45
N SER A 294 6.26 5.16 7.59
CA SER A 294 6.83 4.59 6.37
C SER A 294 5.69 4.21 5.43
N GLU A 295 5.27 5.15 4.59
CA GLU A 295 4.26 4.91 3.57
C GLU A 295 4.96 4.52 2.26
N PRO A 296 4.68 3.36 1.66
CA PRO A 296 5.34 2.95 0.44
C PRO A 296 5.17 3.93 -0.73
N PHE A 297 3.95 4.41 -0.97
CA PHE A 297 3.64 5.42 -1.97
C PHE A 297 2.62 6.44 -1.48
N GLY A 298 1.55 5.98 -0.79
CA GLY A 298 0.52 6.88 -0.26
C GLY A 298 -0.66 7.07 -1.21
N MET A 299 -1.31 5.98 -1.58
CA MET A 299 -2.53 6.02 -2.41
C MET A 299 -3.61 6.93 -1.82
N THR A 300 -3.67 7.05 -0.49
CA THR A 300 -4.56 7.98 0.22
C THR A 300 -4.35 9.45 -0.20
N ALA A 301 -3.09 9.89 -0.35
CA ALA A 301 -2.81 11.25 -0.82
C ALA A 301 -3.19 11.43 -2.30
N LEU A 302 -3.06 10.39 -3.12
CA LEU A 302 -3.49 10.40 -4.51
C LEU A 302 -5.02 10.48 -4.63
N GLU A 303 -5.75 9.73 -3.80
CA GLU A 303 -7.22 9.78 -3.74
C GLU A 303 -7.71 11.15 -3.24
N ALA A 304 -7.05 11.72 -2.22
CA ALA A 304 -7.30 13.09 -1.77
C ALA A 304 -7.15 14.11 -2.91
N ALA A 305 -6.08 13.98 -3.69
CA ALA A 305 -5.86 14.83 -4.84
C ALA A 305 -6.98 14.71 -5.90
N LEU A 306 -7.48 13.50 -6.17
CA LEU A 306 -8.63 13.30 -7.07
C LEU A 306 -9.90 14.00 -6.56
N ALA A 307 -10.08 14.11 -5.25
CA ALA A 307 -11.14 14.90 -4.62
C ALA A 307 -10.87 16.42 -4.59
N GLY A 308 -9.73 16.87 -5.14
CA GLY A 308 -9.33 18.29 -5.11
C GLY A 308 -8.77 18.73 -3.77
N LYS A 309 -8.31 17.78 -2.93
CA LYS A 309 -7.77 18.08 -1.60
C LYS A 309 -6.25 18.08 -1.61
N THR A 310 -5.68 18.99 -0.83
CA THR A 310 -4.27 18.94 -0.46
C THR A 310 -4.06 17.94 0.67
N SER A 311 -2.80 17.58 0.92
CA SER A 311 -2.45 16.62 1.98
C SER A 311 -1.26 17.11 2.81
N VAL A 312 -1.28 16.78 4.12
CA VAL A 312 -0.10 16.82 4.99
C VAL A 312 0.45 15.41 5.07
N VAL A 313 1.67 15.20 4.62
CA VAL A 313 2.31 13.87 4.54
C VAL A 313 3.67 13.88 5.23
N THR A 314 4.19 12.68 5.51
CA THR A 314 5.51 12.56 6.14
C THR A 314 6.64 12.53 5.12
N GLU A 315 7.82 13.02 5.53
CA GLU A 315 9.06 12.92 4.74
C GLU A 315 9.61 11.47 4.65
N LEU A 316 9.11 10.56 5.53
CA LEU A 316 9.54 9.16 5.59
C LEU A 316 8.62 8.28 4.73
N GLY A 317 9.02 8.03 3.50
CA GLY A 317 8.25 7.17 2.59
C GLY A 317 8.21 7.70 1.17
N GLY A 318 7.46 7.02 0.32
CA GLY A 318 7.26 7.34 -1.09
C GLY A 318 6.19 8.41 -1.34
N THR A 319 5.41 8.83 -0.33
CA THR A 319 4.31 9.79 -0.51
C THR A 319 4.81 11.14 -1.02
N LYS A 320 6.01 11.56 -0.63
CA LYS A 320 6.68 12.78 -1.11
C LYS A 320 7.06 12.72 -2.60
N GLU A 321 7.02 11.56 -3.23
CA GLU A 321 7.23 11.43 -4.67
C GLU A 321 6.00 11.90 -5.47
N PHE A 322 4.84 11.80 -4.86
CA PHE A 322 3.59 12.35 -5.37
C PHE A 322 3.31 13.76 -4.82
N VAL A 323 3.39 13.94 -3.49
CA VAL A 323 3.13 15.22 -2.83
C VAL A 323 4.40 16.06 -2.86
N LEU A 324 4.38 17.13 -3.67
CA LEU A 324 5.47 18.11 -3.75
C LEU A 324 5.29 19.15 -2.67
N ASP A 325 6.29 19.25 -1.77
CA ASP A 325 6.24 20.17 -0.62
C ASP A 325 5.96 21.62 -1.04
N GLN A 326 5.06 22.27 -0.33
CA GLN A 326 4.59 23.65 -0.55
C GLN A 326 3.95 23.90 -1.94
N GLN A 327 3.85 22.89 -2.79
CA GLN A 327 3.25 23.00 -4.12
C GLN A 327 1.90 22.26 -4.21
N THR A 328 1.89 20.97 -3.88
CA THR A 328 0.68 20.12 -3.95
C THR A 328 0.22 19.64 -2.58
N GLY A 329 1.00 19.92 -1.53
CA GLY A 329 0.74 19.61 -0.14
C GLY A 329 1.90 20.02 0.74
N LEU A 330 1.90 19.57 1.98
CA LEU A 330 2.95 19.86 2.96
C LEU A 330 3.63 18.56 3.40
N VAL A 331 4.97 18.59 3.43
CA VAL A 331 5.79 17.44 3.85
C VAL A 331 6.41 17.73 5.20
N VAL A 332 6.15 16.89 6.20
CA VAL A 332 6.57 17.12 7.58
C VAL A 332 7.38 15.96 8.14
N ASN A 333 8.17 16.26 9.17
CA ASN A 333 8.89 15.23 9.92
C ASN A 333 7.92 14.49 10.85
N PRO A 334 7.69 13.17 10.68
CA PRO A 334 6.72 12.41 11.47
C PRO A 334 7.12 12.24 12.95
N ARG A 335 8.38 12.46 13.29
CA ARG A 335 8.88 12.37 14.68
C ARG A 335 8.75 13.69 15.44
N LYS A 336 8.17 14.71 14.83
CA LYS A 336 7.97 16.04 15.42
C LYS A 336 6.48 16.40 15.37
N THR A 337 5.73 16.05 16.39
CA THR A 337 4.30 16.35 16.53
C THR A 337 3.96 17.81 16.21
N LYS A 338 4.82 18.76 16.67
CA LYS A 338 4.66 20.19 16.37
C LYS A 338 4.75 20.52 14.87
N SER A 339 5.48 19.71 14.07
CA SER A 339 5.53 19.94 12.62
C SER A 339 4.21 19.63 11.94
N PHE A 340 3.51 18.57 12.41
CA PHE A 340 2.15 18.29 11.97
C PHE A 340 1.19 19.41 12.37
N ALA A 341 1.22 19.83 13.64
CA ALA A 341 0.35 20.89 14.14
C ALA A 341 0.55 22.19 13.33
N SER A 342 1.80 22.61 13.12
CA SER A 342 2.09 23.83 12.35
C SER A 342 1.64 23.74 10.89
N ALA A 343 1.81 22.58 10.24
CA ALA A 343 1.36 22.38 8.87
C ALA A 343 -0.18 22.36 8.77
N MET A 344 -0.85 21.75 9.73
CA MET A 344 -2.32 21.76 9.79
C MET A 344 -2.86 23.17 10.07
N GLU A 345 -2.25 23.91 11.02
CA GLU A 345 -2.63 25.28 11.32
C GLU A 345 -2.54 26.17 10.08
N LEU A 346 -1.41 26.10 9.34
CA LEU A 346 -1.24 26.83 8.08
C LEU A 346 -2.37 26.54 7.08
N LEU A 347 -2.75 25.28 6.94
CA LEU A 347 -3.84 24.89 6.05
C LEU A 347 -5.22 25.27 6.61
N LEU A 348 -5.42 25.38 7.91
CA LEU A 348 -6.67 25.83 8.52
C LEU A 348 -6.86 27.33 8.32
N ASP A 349 -5.80 28.11 8.50
CA ASP A 349 -5.82 29.57 8.42
C ASP A 349 -5.95 30.08 6.97
N ASP A 350 -5.38 29.35 5.97
CA ASP A 350 -5.32 29.81 4.59
C ASP A 350 -6.12 28.91 3.63
N ARG A 351 -7.38 29.31 3.37
CA ARG A 351 -8.28 28.62 2.44
C ARG A 351 -7.79 28.68 0.99
N ASP A 352 -7.20 29.80 0.57
CA ASP A 352 -6.75 29.96 -0.81
C ASP A 352 -5.51 29.11 -1.08
N LEU A 353 -4.63 28.99 -0.10
CA LEU A 353 -3.52 28.03 -0.13
C LEU A 353 -4.03 26.58 -0.26
N ARG A 354 -4.99 26.15 0.59
CA ARG A 354 -5.61 24.83 0.48
C ARG A 354 -6.18 24.58 -0.91
N LYS A 355 -6.93 25.57 -1.45
CA LYS A 355 -7.54 25.49 -2.78
C LYS A 355 -6.46 25.32 -3.86
N SER A 356 -5.48 26.21 -3.89
CA SER A 356 -4.47 26.21 -4.94
C SER A 356 -3.57 24.97 -4.90
N MET A 357 -3.24 24.46 -3.71
CA MET A 357 -2.52 23.18 -3.55
C MET A 357 -3.37 22.01 -4.04
N GLY A 358 -4.65 21.95 -3.69
CA GLY A 358 -5.57 20.91 -4.13
C GLY A 358 -5.77 20.87 -5.65
N GLU A 359 -5.86 22.03 -6.30
CA GLU A 359 -5.95 22.16 -7.76
C GLU A 359 -4.68 21.60 -8.44
N ARG A 360 -3.50 21.97 -7.94
CA ARG A 360 -2.22 21.45 -8.46
C ARG A 360 -2.05 19.95 -8.19
N ALA A 361 -2.46 19.48 -7.02
CA ALA A 361 -2.42 18.05 -6.67
C ALA A 361 -3.28 17.24 -7.62
N ARG A 362 -4.53 17.68 -7.87
CA ARG A 362 -5.44 17.00 -8.81
C ARG A 362 -4.89 17.00 -10.23
N LYS A 363 -4.39 18.12 -10.72
CA LYS A 363 -3.76 18.20 -12.04
C LYS A 363 -2.66 17.16 -12.17
N ARG A 364 -1.74 17.12 -11.19
CA ARG A 364 -0.63 16.14 -11.17
C ARG A 364 -1.13 14.69 -11.14
N ALA A 365 -2.17 14.39 -10.35
CA ALA A 365 -2.76 13.06 -10.29
C ALA A 365 -3.29 12.60 -11.65
N LEU A 366 -4.04 13.46 -12.32
CA LEU A 366 -4.67 13.17 -13.62
C LEU A 366 -3.67 13.12 -14.78
N GLU A 367 -2.53 13.80 -14.68
CA GLU A 367 -1.52 13.82 -15.75
C GLU A 367 -0.50 12.67 -15.62
N SER A 368 -0.14 12.26 -14.40
CA SER A 368 1.03 11.42 -14.19
C SER A 368 0.77 10.10 -13.45
N PHE A 369 -0.36 9.98 -12.72
CA PHE A 369 -0.64 8.83 -11.86
C PHE A 369 -1.97 8.15 -12.23
N THR A 370 -2.15 7.94 -13.52
CA THR A 370 -3.34 7.29 -14.09
C THR A 370 -3.16 5.78 -14.20
N PRO A 371 -4.25 5.00 -14.29
CA PRO A 371 -4.17 3.56 -14.56
C PRO A 371 -3.35 3.24 -15.82
N GLU A 372 -3.48 4.06 -16.87
CA GLU A 372 -2.79 3.88 -18.15
C GLU A 372 -1.27 4.13 -18.00
N SER A 373 -0.88 5.19 -17.27
CA SER A 373 0.54 5.49 -17.01
C SER A 373 1.21 4.38 -16.19
N SER A 374 0.51 3.89 -15.17
CA SER A 374 0.95 2.79 -14.32
C SER A 374 1.13 1.48 -15.10
N ALA A 375 0.12 1.09 -15.87
CA ALA A 375 0.15 -0.11 -16.70
C ALA A 375 1.21 -0.01 -17.81
N SER A 376 1.38 1.16 -18.43
CA SER A 376 2.41 1.40 -19.44
C SER A 376 3.82 1.26 -18.88
N ALA A 377 4.10 1.82 -17.67
CA ALA A 377 5.38 1.65 -17.01
C ALA A 377 5.67 0.16 -16.69
N LEU A 378 4.66 -0.54 -16.18
CA LEU A 378 4.76 -1.97 -15.90
C LEU A 378 4.97 -2.80 -17.17
N SER A 379 4.24 -2.50 -18.24
CA SER A 379 4.39 -3.15 -19.55
C SER A 379 5.81 -2.99 -20.11
N ARG A 380 6.37 -1.77 -20.06
CA ARG A 380 7.76 -1.53 -20.47
C ARG A 380 8.76 -2.36 -19.69
N ALA A 381 8.64 -2.38 -18.36
CA ALA A 381 9.53 -3.15 -17.49
C ALA A 381 9.50 -4.66 -17.79
N LEU A 382 8.33 -5.20 -18.10
CA LEU A 382 8.14 -6.62 -18.40
C LEU A 382 8.56 -6.98 -19.84
N SER A 383 8.40 -6.06 -20.82
CA SER A 383 8.66 -6.31 -22.23
C SER A 383 10.15 -6.19 -22.59
N TYR A 384 10.76 -5.07 -22.22
CA TYR A 384 12.13 -4.75 -22.63
C TYR A 384 13.17 -5.16 -21.59
N GLY A 385 12.71 -5.74 -20.48
CA GLY A 385 13.54 -5.98 -19.32
C GLY A 385 13.78 -4.67 -18.53
N ILE A 386 14.16 -4.84 -17.29
CA ILE A 386 14.53 -3.71 -16.44
C ILE A 386 15.96 -3.33 -16.80
N VAL A 387 16.15 -2.16 -17.36
CA VAL A 387 17.50 -1.62 -17.62
C VAL A 387 18.12 -1.28 -16.26
N PRO A 388 19.40 -1.66 -16.02
CA PRO A 388 20.09 -1.40 -14.75
C PRO A 388 20.17 0.08 -14.39
#